data_c56bdd6aaf5311c983056296ea773464
#
_entry.id   c56bdd6aaf5311c983056296ea773464
#
_cell.length_a   1.000
_cell.length_b   1.000
_cell.length_c   1.000
_cell.angle_alpha   90.00
_cell.angle_beta   90.00
_cell.angle_gamma   90.00
#
_symmetry.space_group_name_H-M   'P 1'
#
loop_
_entity.id
_entity.type
_entity.pdbx_description
1 polymer ?
#
loop_
_entity_poly.entity_id
_entity_poly.type
_entity_poly.pdbx_seq_one_letter_code
_entity_poly.pdbx_strand_id
1 'polypeptide(L)'
;MSFFLEVVQSAFSPMVLFYMFAGVAAGICIGALPGLTATMGVALLLPLTFGMDATSGILMLLGIYVGAIYGGSISAILLHTPGTPASAATAIDGYQFSKRGEAGRALGIATLSSYIGGVVSCLCLWLISPQLAKLALKFSSAVLFTCGIRPLYHRQHLR
;
A
#
# COMPACT_ATOMS: atom_id res chain seq x y z
N MET A 1 2.62 16.89 -23.43
CA MET A 1 3.77 15.97 -23.47
C MET A 1 4.89 16.41 -22.53
N SER A 2 5.16 17.72 -22.40
CA SER A 2 6.13 18.29 -21.46
C SER A 2 5.82 17.95 -19.99
N PHE A 3 4.59 18.11 -19.55
CA PHE A 3 4.16 17.81 -18.18
C PHE A 3 4.42 16.35 -17.76
N PHE A 4 4.18 15.40 -18.65
CA PHE A 4 4.43 13.98 -18.37
C PHE A 4 5.92 13.69 -18.21
N LEU A 5 6.75 14.28 -19.07
CA LEU A 5 8.21 14.14 -18.97
C LEU A 5 8.76 14.77 -17.69
N GLU A 6 8.24 15.92 -17.29
CA GLU A 6 8.61 16.60 -16.05
C GLU A 6 8.29 15.77 -14.80
N VAL A 7 7.08 15.18 -14.77
CA VAL A 7 6.67 14.29 -13.67
C VAL A 7 7.54 13.03 -13.60
N VAL A 8 7.81 12.41 -14.74
CA VAL A 8 8.68 11.23 -14.80
C VAL A 8 10.11 11.60 -14.36
N GLN A 9 10.65 12.69 -14.83
CA GLN A 9 11.99 13.13 -14.45
C GLN A 9 12.10 13.48 -12.96
N SER A 10 11.08 14.11 -12.40
CA SER A 10 10.99 14.37 -10.95
C SER A 10 10.92 13.07 -10.14
N ALA A 11 10.12 12.09 -10.56
CA ALA A 11 9.99 10.82 -9.87
C ALA A 11 11.27 9.96 -9.92
N PHE A 12 12.07 10.08 -10.99
CA PHE A 12 13.36 9.40 -11.14
C PHE A 12 14.56 10.19 -10.60
N SER A 13 14.33 11.27 -9.89
CA SER A 13 15.39 11.98 -9.16
C SER A 13 16.06 11.04 -8.14
N PRO A 14 17.40 11.05 -8.01
CA PRO A 14 18.11 10.14 -7.12
C PRO A 14 17.69 10.31 -5.64
N MET A 15 17.30 11.52 -5.25
CA MET A 15 16.81 11.80 -3.90
C MET A 15 15.44 11.15 -3.64
N VAL A 16 14.53 11.24 -4.59
CA VAL A 16 13.18 10.63 -4.53
C VAL A 16 13.29 9.11 -4.50
N LEU A 17 14.16 8.53 -5.33
CA LEU A 17 14.42 7.09 -5.31
C LEU A 17 14.98 6.64 -3.96
N PHE A 18 15.90 7.40 -3.37
CA PHE A 18 16.43 7.09 -2.04
C PHE A 18 15.33 7.05 -0.98
N TYR A 19 14.44 8.06 -0.94
CA TYR A 19 13.31 8.06 0.00
C TYR A 19 12.33 6.93 -0.25
N MET A 20 12.07 6.59 -1.51
CA MET A 20 11.22 5.46 -1.86
C MET A 20 11.82 4.13 -1.36
N PHE A 21 13.12 3.88 -1.59
CA PHE A 21 13.80 2.68 -1.09
C PHE A 21 13.84 2.63 0.44
N ALA A 22 14.13 3.75 1.09
CA ALA A 22 14.09 3.85 2.55
C ALA A 22 12.69 3.55 3.09
N GLY A 23 11.66 4.07 2.43
CA GLY A 23 10.27 3.79 2.75
C GLY A 23 9.92 2.31 2.62
N VAL A 24 10.31 1.66 1.51
CA VAL A 24 10.08 0.22 1.30
C VAL A 24 10.79 -0.60 2.38
N ALA A 25 12.05 -0.30 2.68
CA ALA A 25 12.81 -1.02 3.70
C ALA A 25 12.18 -0.89 5.09
N ALA A 26 11.80 0.34 5.49
CA ALA A 26 11.08 0.59 6.75
C ALA A 26 9.72 -0.13 6.77
N GLY A 27 8.99 -0.09 5.65
CA GLY A 27 7.72 -0.80 5.48
C GLY A 27 7.85 -2.30 5.67
N ILE A 28 8.85 -2.94 5.06
CA ILE A 28 9.11 -4.38 5.20
C ILE A 28 9.38 -4.71 6.68
N CYS A 29 10.21 -3.92 7.36
CA CYS A 29 10.49 -4.13 8.79
C CYS A 29 9.21 -4.05 9.65
N ILE A 30 8.36 -3.04 9.41
CA ILE A 30 7.10 -2.86 10.15
C ILE A 30 6.12 -4.00 9.83
N GLY A 31 5.96 -4.32 8.54
CA GLY A 31 5.02 -5.36 8.09
C GLY A 31 5.42 -6.77 8.50
N ALA A 32 6.71 -7.05 8.69
CA ALA A 32 7.21 -8.32 9.19
C ALA A 32 6.86 -8.56 10.68
N LEU A 33 6.53 -7.50 11.42
CA LEU A 33 6.09 -7.60 12.80
C LEU A 33 4.61 -8.00 12.86
N PRO A 34 4.26 -9.17 13.43
CA PRO A 34 2.87 -9.60 13.53
C PRO A 34 2.06 -8.62 14.38
N GLY A 35 0.88 -8.23 13.87
CA GLY A 35 -0.02 -7.29 14.52
C GLY A 35 0.13 -5.83 14.09
N LEU A 36 1.18 -5.47 13.34
CA LEU A 36 1.32 -4.15 12.72
C LEU A 36 0.77 -4.19 11.28
N THR A 37 -0.24 -3.37 11.02
CA THR A 37 -0.81 -3.26 9.67
C THR A 37 -0.07 -2.23 8.83
N ALA A 38 -0.19 -2.32 7.50
CA ALA A 38 0.41 -1.34 6.60
C ALA A 38 -0.09 0.09 6.87
N THR A 39 -1.36 0.24 7.24
CA THR A 39 -1.95 1.54 7.61
C THR A 39 -1.34 2.11 8.89
N MET A 40 -1.06 1.27 9.89
CA MET A 40 -0.36 1.70 11.11
C MET A 40 1.08 2.12 10.80
N GLY A 41 1.77 1.40 9.91
CA GLY A 41 3.11 1.75 9.45
C GLY A 41 3.15 3.13 8.79
N VAL A 42 2.20 3.39 7.88
CA VAL A 42 2.06 4.71 7.24
C VAL A 42 1.75 5.79 8.28
N ALA A 43 0.80 5.56 9.19
CA ALA A 43 0.43 6.54 10.22
C ALA A 43 1.60 6.87 11.17
N LEU A 44 2.42 5.87 11.52
CA LEU A 44 3.58 6.04 12.41
C LEU A 44 4.68 6.88 11.74
N LEU A 45 4.90 6.68 10.43
CA LEU A 45 5.98 7.35 9.69
C LEU A 45 5.51 8.62 8.94
N LEU A 46 4.21 8.91 8.94
CA LEU A 46 3.65 10.13 8.35
C LEU A 46 4.33 11.41 8.87
N PRO A 47 4.59 11.60 10.18
CA PRO A 47 5.25 12.81 10.67
C PRO A 47 6.65 13.04 10.08
N LEU A 48 7.36 11.97 9.68
CA LEU A 48 8.67 12.05 9.07
C LEU A 48 8.63 12.73 7.70
N THR A 49 7.49 12.71 7.02
CA THR A 49 7.32 13.28 5.68
C THR A 49 6.94 14.77 5.69
N PHE A 50 6.60 15.37 6.84
CA PHE A 50 6.15 16.77 6.91
C PHE A 50 7.22 17.81 6.54
N GLY A 51 8.50 17.46 6.63
CA GLY A 51 9.60 18.33 6.22
C GLY A 51 10.09 18.09 4.80
N MET A 52 9.46 17.19 4.06
CA MET A 52 9.85 16.78 2.72
C MET A 52 9.03 17.49 1.66
N ASP A 53 9.57 17.54 0.45
CA ASP A 53 8.81 17.91 -0.74
C ASP A 53 7.66 16.93 -1.00
N ALA A 54 6.55 17.44 -1.52
CA ALA A 54 5.31 16.66 -1.64
C ALA A 54 5.48 15.35 -2.42
N THR A 55 6.27 15.37 -3.51
CA THR A 55 6.53 14.19 -4.35
C THR A 55 7.31 13.13 -3.57
N SER A 56 8.38 13.55 -2.89
CA SER A 56 9.23 12.66 -2.08
C SER A 56 8.45 12.06 -0.91
N GLY A 57 7.65 12.86 -0.22
CA GLY A 57 6.83 12.42 0.90
C GLY A 57 5.79 11.38 0.49
N ILE A 58 5.05 11.63 -0.59
CA ILE A 58 4.04 10.70 -1.11
C ILE A 58 4.68 9.40 -1.56
N LEU A 59 5.80 9.44 -2.30
CA LEU A 59 6.48 8.23 -2.78
C LEU A 59 7.10 7.44 -1.63
N MET A 60 7.60 8.09 -0.59
CA MET A 60 8.07 7.43 0.62
C MET A 60 6.91 6.69 1.33
N LEU A 61 5.76 7.34 1.53
CA LEU A 61 4.58 6.72 2.17
C LEU A 61 4.03 5.55 1.35
N LEU A 62 4.01 5.66 0.02
CA LEU A 62 3.66 4.55 -0.87
C LEU A 62 4.65 3.40 -0.73
N GLY A 63 5.96 3.70 -0.65
CA GLY A 63 7.00 2.71 -0.39
C GLY A 63 6.78 1.98 0.92
N ILE A 64 6.47 2.70 2.01
CA ILE A 64 6.15 2.12 3.32
C ILE A 64 4.93 1.20 3.22
N TYR A 65 3.86 1.64 2.55
CA TYR A 65 2.65 0.86 2.41
C TYR A 65 2.87 -0.45 1.65
N VAL A 66 3.51 -0.39 0.48
CA VAL A 66 3.83 -1.56 -0.34
C VAL A 66 4.80 -2.50 0.39
N GLY A 67 5.84 -1.93 1.01
CA GLY A 67 6.81 -2.68 1.82
C GLY A 67 6.16 -3.40 2.98
N ALA A 68 5.22 -2.76 3.69
CA ALA A 68 4.52 -3.36 4.82
C ALA A 68 3.58 -4.51 4.39
N ILE A 69 2.92 -4.40 3.25
CA ILE A 69 2.10 -5.50 2.71
C ILE A 69 2.99 -6.71 2.38
N TYR A 70 4.13 -6.48 1.75
CA TYR A 70 5.10 -7.55 1.45
C TYR A 70 5.70 -8.15 2.73
N GLY A 71 6.09 -7.30 3.70
CA GLY A 71 6.59 -7.73 5.01
C GLY A 71 5.59 -8.62 5.76
N GLY A 72 4.29 -8.31 5.67
CA GLY A 72 3.23 -9.14 6.21
C GLY A 72 3.16 -10.54 5.58
N SER A 73 3.54 -10.68 4.32
CA SER A 73 3.64 -11.99 3.67
C SER A 73 4.83 -12.80 4.19
N ILE A 74 5.93 -12.16 4.58
CA ILE A 74 7.09 -12.84 5.18
C ILE A 74 6.70 -13.48 6.51
N SER A 75 6.05 -12.73 7.41
CA SER A 75 5.58 -13.26 8.70
C SER A 75 4.52 -14.36 8.52
N ALA A 76 3.65 -14.22 7.52
CA ALA A 76 2.65 -15.23 7.18
C ALA A 76 3.28 -16.56 6.76
N ILE A 77 4.32 -16.53 5.91
CA ILE A 77 5.01 -17.73 5.41
C ILE A 77 5.87 -18.37 6.50
N LEU A 78 6.60 -17.58 7.29
CA LEU A 78 7.57 -18.10 8.26
C LEU A 78 6.93 -18.47 9.59
N LEU A 79 6.00 -17.65 10.09
CA LEU A 79 5.44 -17.76 11.44
C LEU A 79 3.97 -18.18 11.46
N HIS A 80 3.33 -18.35 10.31
CA HIS A 80 1.88 -18.60 10.21
C HIS A 80 1.02 -17.50 10.87
N THR A 81 1.59 -16.33 11.05
CA THR A 81 0.90 -15.16 11.63
C THR A 81 0.85 -14.06 10.58
N PRO A 82 -0.28 -13.87 9.89
CA PRO A 82 -0.40 -12.84 8.87
C PRO A 82 -0.27 -11.45 9.52
N GLY A 83 0.70 -10.64 9.05
CA GLY A 83 0.89 -9.26 9.51
C GLY A 83 -0.19 -8.32 8.97
N THR A 84 -0.75 -8.64 7.81
CA THR A 84 -1.82 -7.86 7.17
C THR A 84 -2.97 -8.77 6.74
N PRO A 85 -4.21 -8.27 6.64
CA PRO A 85 -5.33 -9.06 6.13
C PRO A 85 -5.07 -9.65 4.73
N ALA A 86 -4.34 -8.92 3.88
CA ALA A 86 -3.98 -9.38 2.54
C ALA A 86 -3.07 -10.62 2.54
N SER A 87 -2.24 -10.78 3.56
CA SER A 87 -1.33 -11.92 3.69
C SER A 87 -1.96 -13.16 4.35
N ALA A 88 -3.24 -13.09 4.75
CA ALA A 88 -3.94 -14.23 5.35
C ALA A 88 -4.04 -15.42 4.38
N ALA A 89 -4.33 -15.18 3.11
CA ALA A 89 -4.34 -16.22 2.09
C ALA A 89 -2.94 -16.83 1.89
N THR A 90 -1.90 -16.01 1.92
CA THR A 90 -0.50 -16.46 1.79
C THR A 90 -0.07 -17.36 2.96
N ALA A 91 -0.64 -17.16 4.16
CA ALA A 91 -0.34 -17.98 5.33
C ALA A 91 -0.78 -19.44 5.16
N ILE A 92 -1.88 -19.69 4.45
CA ILE A 92 -2.45 -21.03 4.29
C ILE A 92 -1.49 -21.94 3.52
N ASP A 93 -1.09 -21.50 2.33
CA ASP A 93 -0.23 -22.30 1.44
C ASP A 93 1.26 -22.08 1.74
N GLY A 94 1.67 -20.83 1.98
CA GLY A 94 3.07 -20.47 2.19
C GLY A 94 3.70 -21.12 3.41
N TYR A 95 2.95 -21.25 4.51
CA TYR A 95 3.42 -21.94 5.72
C TYR A 95 3.63 -23.43 5.51
N GLN A 96 2.87 -24.08 4.63
CA GLN A 96 3.08 -25.48 4.27
C GLN A 96 4.46 -25.71 3.63
N PHE A 97 4.91 -24.79 2.76
CA PHE A 97 6.26 -24.83 2.20
C PHE A 97 7.33 -24.60 3.28
N SER A 98 7.08 -23.69 4.22
CA SER A 98 7.98 -23.45 5.35
C SER A 98 8.18 -24.70 6.21
N LYS A 99 7.12 -25.45 6.49
CA LYS A 99 7.18 -26.72 7.22
C LYS A 99 8.02 -27.79 6.51
N ARG A 100 8.06 -27.76 5.17
CA ARG A 100 8.88 -28.67 4.34
C ARG A 100 10.33 -28.21 4.21
N GLY A 101 10.72 -27.10 4.85
CA GLY A 101 12.07 -26.52 4.69
C GLY A 101 12.26 -25.70 3.41
N GLU A 102 11.18 -25.47 2.62
CA GLU A 102 11.22 -24.76 1.34
C GLU A 102 10.72 -23.30 1.48
N ALA A 103 10.93 -22.64 2.62
CA ALA A 103 10.48 -21.28 2.87
C ALA A 103 10.99 -20.27 1.84
N GLY A 104 12.24 -20.41 1.39
CA GLY A 104 12.82 -19.55 0.35
C GLY A 104 12.08 -19.63 -0.98
N ARG A 105 11.60 -20.83 -1.35
CA ARG A 105 10.79 -21.03 -2.55
C ARG A 105 9.45 -20.34 -2.46
N ALA A 106 8.78 -20.44 -1.30
CA ALA A 106 7.50 -19.74 -1.06
C ALA A 106 7.66 -18.22 -1.12
N LEU A 107 8.71 -17.67 -0.51
CA LEU A 107 9.03 -16.25 -0.55
C LEU A 107 9.33 -15.79 -1.99
N GLY A 108 10.07 -16.58 -2.78
CA GLY A 108 10.35 -16.28 -4.18
C GLY A 108 9.09 -16.22 -5.04
N ILE A 109 8.18 -17.19 -4.87
CA ILE A 109 6.89 -17.20 -5.57
C ILE A 109 6.04 -15.99 -5.17
N ALA A 110 5.96 -15.67 -3.86
CA ALA A 110 5.22 -14.52 -3.37
C ALA A 110 5.77 -13.20 -3.95
N THR A 111 7.09 -13.05 -4.04
CA THR A 111 7.73 -11.87 -4.62
C THR A 111 7.41 -11.73 -6.11
N LEU A 112 7.55 -12.81 -6.89
CA LEU A 112 7.24 -12.80 -8.33
C LEU A 112 5.77 -12.50 -8.59
N SER A 113 4.88 -13.11 -7.83
CA SER A 113 3.43 -12.88 -7.95
C SER A 113 3.08 -11.42 -7.61
N SER A 114 3.68 -10.85 -6.57
CA SER A 114 3.51 -9.46 -6.19
C SER A 114 4.04 -8.50 -7.26
N TYR A 115 5.18 -8.82 -7.87
CA TYR A 115 5.73 -8.03 -8.97
C TYR A 115 4.80 -8.01 -10.18
N ILE A 116 4.36 -9.19 -10.64
CA ILE A 116 3.46 -9.30 -11.79
C ILE A 116 2.13 -8.60 -11.49
N GLY A 117 1.53 -8.87 -10.33
CA GLY A 117 0.30 -8.23 -9.89
C GLY A 117 0.42 -6.71 -9.80
N GLY A 118 1.54 -6.21 -9.30
CA GLY A 118 1.84 -4.78 -9.21
C GLY A 118 1.93 -4.11 -10.59
N VAL A 119 2.62 -4.73 -11.55
CA VAL A 119 2.71 -4.22 -12.92
C VAL A 119 1.35 -4.17 -13.59
N VAL A 120 0.58 -5.25 -13.50
CA VAL A 120 -0.78 -5.31 -14.07
C VAL A 120 -1.70 -4.27 -13.41
N SER A 121 -1.64 -4.14 -12.08
CA SER A 121 -2.42 -3.15 -11.33
C SER A 121 -2.06 -1.72 -11.74
N CYS A 122 -0.77 -1.42 -11.94
CA CYS A 122 -0.30 -0.11 -12.38
C CYS A 122 -0.82 0.24 -13.77
N LEU A 123 -0.80 -0.72 -14.71
CA LEU A 123 -1.36 -0.54 -16.05
C LEU A 123 -2.87 -0.31 -16.02
N CYS A 124 -3.60 -1.11 -15.23
CA CYS A 124 -5.04 -0.93 -15.04
C CYS A 124 -5.36 0.45 -14.43
N LEU A 125 -4.62 0.87 -13.42
CA LEU A 125 -4.79 2.18 -12.80
C LEU A 125 -4.57 3.31 -13.81
N TRP A 126 -3.53 3.21 -14.63
CA TRP A 126 -3.22 4.21 -15.65
C TRP A 126 -4.35 4.36 -16.68
N LEU A 127 -4.97 3.24 -17.10
CA LEU A 127 -6.08 3.25 -18.06
C LEU A 127 -7.40 3.74 -17.45
N ILE A 128 -7.69 3.34 -16.21
CA ILE A 128 -9.01 3.54 -15.57
C ILE A 128 -9.06 4.86 -14.81
N SER A 129 -7.93 5.33 -14.23
CA SER A 129 -7.86 6.53 -13.40
C SER A 129 -8.47 7.78 -14.03
N PRO A 130 -8.23 8.13 -15.32
CA PRO A 130 -8.82 9.31 -15.93
C PRO A 130 -10.35 9.24 -16.04
N GLN A 131 -10.89 8.02 -16.19
CA GLN A 131 -12.34 7.81 -16.29
C GLN A 131 -13.01 7.91 -14.93
N LEU A 132 -12.38 7.33 -13.89
CA LEU A 132 -12.83 7.44 -12.50
C LEU A 132 -12.78 8.89 -12.00
N ALA A 133 -11.74 9.63 -12.35
CA ALA A 133 -11.64 11.04 -11.99
C ALA A 133 -12.79 11.86 -12.59
N LYS A 134 -13.14 11.65 -13.86
CA LYS A 134 -14.30 12.30 -14.48
C LYS A 134 -15.62 11.94 -13.80
N LEU A 135 -15.76 10.69 -13.36
CA LEU A 135 -16.93 10.24 -12.64
C LEU A 135 -16.98 10.84 -11.23
N ALA A 136 -15.87 10.85 -10.51
CA ALA A 136 -15.76 11.42 -9.17
C ALA A 136 -16.08 12.92 -9.14
N LEU A 137 -15.66 13.67 -10.16
CA LEU A 137 -15.96 15.10 -10.29
C LEU A 137 -17.46 15.39 -10.55
N LYS A 138 -18.24 14.40 -11.02
CA LYS A 138 -19.70 14.52 -11.13
C LYS A 138 -20.42 14.40 -9.79
N PHE A 139 -19.77 13.80 -8.78
CA PHE A 139 -20.28 13.78 -7.41
C PHE A 139 -19.99 15.12 -6.75
N SER A 140 -21.01 15.94 -6.59
CA SER A 140 -20.91 17.22 -5.87
C SER A 140 -20.50 16.97 -4.42
N SER A 141 -19.68 17.87 -3.86
CA SER A 141 -19.29 17.86 -2.45
C SER A 141 -20.49 17.74 -1.51
N ALA A 142 -21.65 18.29 -1.91
CA ALA A 142 -22.90 18.19 -1.18
C ALA A 142 -23.41 16.73 -1.05
N VAL A 143 -23.23 15.90 -2.07
CA VAL A 143 -23.64 14.48 -2.04
C VAL A 143 -22.76 13.69 -1.09
N LEU A 144 -21.46 13.94 -1.11
CA LEU A 144 -20.51 13.29 -0.18
C LEU A 144 -20.78 13.69 1.26
N PHE A 145 -21.10 14.97 1.49
CA PHE A 145 -21.46 15.48 2.82
C PHE A 145 -22.78 14.88 3.34
N THR A 146 -23.78 14.77 2.47
CA THR A 146 -25.09 14.18 2.81
C THR A 146 -24.98 12.68 3.09
N CYS A 147 -24.17 11.93 2.34
CA CYS A 147 -23.89 10.51 2.58
C CYS A 147 -23.13 10.29 3.89
N GLY A 148 -22.21 11.18 4.26
CA GLY A 148 -21.44 11.09 5.51
C GLY A 148 -22.25 11.43 6.75
N ILE A 149 -23.23 12.35 6.66
CA ILE A 149 -24.02 12.82 7.81
C ILE A 149 -25.28 11.97 8.03
N ARG A 150 -25.86 11.40 6.97
CA ARG A 150 -27.10 10.63 7.08
C ARG A 150 -27.07 9.51 8.13
N PRO A 151 -26.01 8.67 8.24
CA PRO A 151 -25.95 7.65 9.28
C PRO A 151 -25.81 8.22 10.70
N LEU A 152 -25.25 9.43 10.87
CA LEU A 152 -25.11 10.08 12.16
C LEU A 152 -26.44 10.66 12.63
N TYR A 153 -27.23 11.24 11.72
CA TYR A 153 -28.54 11.78 12.04
C TYR A 153 -29.57 10.70 12.43
N HIS A 154 -29.52 9.54 11.75
CA HIS A 154 -30.44 8.43 12.05
C HIS A 154 -30.16 7.76 13.40
N ARG A 155 -28.90 7.86 13.88
CA ARG A 155 -28.52 7.28 15.18
C ARG A 155 -28.97 8.12 16.38
N GLN A 156 -29.24 9.41 16.20
CA GLN A 156 -29.70 10.31 17.28
C GLN A 156 -31.22 10.26 17.51
N HIS A 157 -31.99 9.81 16.52
CA HIS A 157 -33.46 9.71 16.63
C HIS A 157 -33.99 8.36 17.12
N LEU A 158 -33.08 7.40 17.40
CA LEU A 158 -33.43 6.07 17.93
C LEU A 158 -33.06 5.89 19.42
N ARG A 159 -32.86 6.99 20.14
CA ARG A 159 -32.71 6.98 21.61
C ARG A 159 -33.87 7.68 22.28
#